data_32a43252a1c0a43800fd5ddd17b1301f
#
_entry.id   32a43252a1c0a43800fd5ddd17b1301f
#
_cell.length_a   1.000
_cell.length_b   1.000
_cell.length_c   1.000
_cell.angle_alpha   90.00
_cell.angle_beta   90.00
_cell.angle_gamma   90.00
#
_symmetry.space_group_name_H-M   'P 1'
#
loop_
_entity.id
_entity.type
_entity.pdbx_description
1 polymer ?
#
loop_
_entity_poly.entity_id
_entity_poly.type
_entity_poly.pdbx_seq_one_letter_code
_entity_poly.pdbx_strand_id
1 'polypeptide(L)'
;FELGVDKVELEYLLKNSDIISLHTPLTDDTKNIISSKAISMMKKGSRIVNCARGGLVDEIACRAALETGHLAGAAFDVFTVEPAKENILFEAPNLIATPPLGAATLEAQENVAIQIAQQMSDYLNTGAVVNALNFPNVTADEAPILKPYIKLAYLLGSFLGQVTQEGVTSIKLELDGKASNIQDMPLMASALVGILEPTSAAVNNINSASVAASRGINLSTIKHERRCDYETLVKISIRHEKGERTILGTLIAGNKPRIVNIQGIPIESDFPKNALYLRNYDKPGFIGDLGNALGSQKINIASFHLGRRDVGGEAIALVEVDEVINDKIVSEIKSLPQVARVNSICFQ
;
A
#
# COMPACT_ATOMS: atom_id res chain seq x y z
N PHE A 1 16.32 -2.46 24.97
CA PHE A 1 17.06 -1.80 26.06
C PHE A 1 16.16 -0.92 26.94
N GLU A 2 15.10 -0.31 26.40
CA GLU A 2 14.19 0.55 27.19
C GLU A 2 13.31 -0.22 28.19
N LEU A 3 13.13 -1.52 28.03
CA LEU A 3 12.27 -2.35 28.87
C LEU A 3 13.04 -3.15 29.94
N GLY A 4 14.37 -3.00 30.06
CA GLY A 4 15.18 -3.72 31.04
C GLY A 4 15.26 -5.23 30.78
N VAL A 5 15.13 -5.68 29.53
CA VAL A 5 15.24 -7.08 29.12
C VAL A 5 16.46 -7.32 28.22
N ASP A 6 17.08 -8.48 28.33
CA ASP A 6 18.20 -8.90 27.50
C ASP A 6 17.71 -9.80 26.36
N LYS A 7 18.15 -9.52 25.14
CA LYS A 7 17.95 -10.39 23.98
C LYS A 7 19.02 -11.48 24.02
N VAL A 8 18.58 -12.75 24.08
CA VAL A 8 19.46 -13.91 24.13
C VAL A 8 19.04 -14.97 23.11
N GLU A 9 19.94 -15.91 22.80
CA GLU A 9 19.63 -17.08 21.99
C GLU A 9 18.73 -18.06 22.74
N LEU A 10 17.90 -18.80 21.98
CA LEU A 10 16.92 -19.75 22.58
C LEU A 10 17.57 -20.77 23.52
N GLU A 11 18.70 -21.33 23.14
CA GLU A 11 19.39 -22.32 23.95
C GLU A 11 19.84 -21.75 25.30
N TYR A 12 20.32 -20.49 25.30
CA TYR A 12 20.68 -19.79 26.54
C TYR A 12 19.45 -19.55 27.43
N LEU A 13 18.35 -19.11 26.82
CA LEU A 13 17.07 -18.88 27.52
C LEU A 13 16.58 -20.18 28.19
N LEU A 14 16.55 -21.29 27.44
CA LEU A 14 16.12 -22.58 27.95
C LEU A 14 16.93 -23.02 29.17
N LYS A 15 18.27 -22.89 29.10
CA LYS A 15 19.18 -23.34 30.18
C LYS A 15 19.15 -22.45 31.42
N ASN A 16 18.76 -21.19 31.30
CA ASN A 16 18.93 -20.22 32.39
C ASN A 16 17.60 -19.74 33.01
N SER A 17 16.46 -19.95 32.34
CA SER A 17 15.16 -19.46 32.80
C SER A 17 14.50 -20.41 33.80
N ASP A 18 13.88 -19.87 34.85
CA ASP A 18 13.05 -20.58 35.78
C ASP A 18 11.59 -20.67 35.30
N ILE A 19 11.15 -19.69 34.54
CA ILE A 19 9.83 -19.64 33.92
C ILE A 19 9.99 -19.19 32.47
N ILE A 20 9.37 -19.89 31.53
CA ILE A 20 9.33 -19.55 30.12
C ILE A 20 7.89 -19.27 29.72
N SER A 21 7.64 -18.08 29.21
CA SER A 21 6.35 -17.66 28.64
C SER A 21 6.46 -17.50 27.12
N LEU A 22 5.50 -18.08 26.37
CA LEU A 22 5.49 -18.08 24.94
C LEU A 22 4.61 -16.94 24.39
N HIS A 23 5.15 -16.20 23.40
CA HIS A 23 4.49 -15.05 22.78
C HIS A 23 4.73 -15.01 21.26
N THR A 24 5.07 -16.15 20.65
CA THR A 24 5.34 -16.26 19.20
C THR A 24 4.12 -16.75 18.43
N PRO A 25 3.96 -16.38 17.15
CA PRO A 25 2.97 -17.01 16.28
C PRO A 25 3.36 -18.47 16.00
N LEU A 26 2.41 -19.31 15.63
CA LEU A 26 2.66 -20.64 15.11
C LEU A 26 3.03 -20.55 13.62
N THR A 27 4.24 -20.95 13.29
CA THR A 27 4.78 -21.07 11.94
C THR A 27 5.52 -22.40 11.81
N ASP A 28 5.98 -22.75 10.62
CA ASP A 28 6.80 -23.96 10.43
C ASP A 28 8.08 -23.93 11.28
N ASP A 29 8.68 -22.75 11.48
CA ASP A 29 9.90 -22.57 12.28
C ASP A 29 9.64 -22.58 13.79
N THR A 30 8.44 -22.20 14.23
CA THR A 30 8.09 -22.14 15.66
C THR A 30 7.28 -23.33 16.14
N LYS A 31 6.83 -24.20 15.24
CA LYS A 31 6.15 -25.43 15.60
C LYS A 31 7.04 -26.31 16.46
N ASN A 32 6.52 -26.70 17.64
CA ASN A 32 7.28 -27.44 18.64
C ASN A 32 8.62 -26.76 19.01
N ILE A 33 8.66 -25.43 19.04
CA ILE A 33 9.86 -24.70 19.50
C ILE A 33 10.28 -25.14 20.88
N ILE A 34 9.30 -25.51 21.75
CA ILE A 34 9.52 -26.20 23.00
C ILE A 34 9.29 -27.70 22.77
N SER A 35 10.23 -28.32 22.09
CA SER A 35 10.27 -29.76 21.79
C SER A 35 10.75 -30.58 23.00
N SER A 36 10.72 -31.89 22.88
CA SER A 36 11.32 -32.82 23.91
C SER A 36 12.79 -32.48 24.17
N LYS A 37 13.57 -32.17 23.13
CA LYS A 37 14.96 -31.71 23.26
C LYS A 37 15.05 -30.37 24.00
N ALA A 38 14.20 -29.41 23.68
CA ALA A 38 14.17 -28.11 24.35
C ALA A 38 13.84 -28.28 25.84
N ILE A 39 12.84 -29.09 26.18
CA ILE A 39 12.45 -29.39 27.55
C ILE A 39 13.62 -30.03 28.32
N SER A 40 14.36 -30.96 27.71
CA SER A 40 15.50 -31.60 28.36
C SER A 40 16.66 -30.64 28.67
N MET A 41 16.76 -29.52 27.97
CA MET A 41 17.76 -28.47 28.24
C MET A 41 17.31 -27.48 29.31
N MET A 42 16.02 -27.44 29.64
CA MET A 42 15.49 -26.55 30.67
C MET A 42 15.98 -26.93 32.06
N LYS A 43 16.02 -25.95 32.96
CA LYS A 43 16.34 -26.21 34.37
C LYS A 43 15.34 -27.19 34.97
N LYS A 44 15.83 -28.11 35.77
CA LYS A 44 14.96 -28.95 36.62
C LYS A 44 14.14 -28.04 37.55
N GLY A 45 12.82 -28.21 37.55
CA GLY A 45 11.92 -27.39 38.36
C GLY A 45 11.44 -26.11 37.66
N SER A 46 11.81 -25.90 36.38
CA SER A 46 11.29 -24.78 35.59
C SER A 46 9.80 -24.95 35.25
N ARG A 47 9.20 -23.87 34.75
CA ARG A 47 7.78 -23.80 34.41
C ARG A 47 7.59 -23.26 33.01
N ILE A 48 6.50 -23.69 32.34
CA ILE A 48 6.11 -23.22 31.02
C ILE A 48 4.75 -22.55 31.11
N VAL A 49 4.59 -21.40 30.43
CA VAL A 49 3.31 -20.70 30.23
C VAL A 49 3.08 -20.54 28.74
N ASN A 50 1.97 -21.08 28.25
CA ASN A 50 1.57 -20.94 26.86
C ASN A 50 0.15 -20.36 26.75
N CYS A 51 0.07 -19.04 26.55
CA CYS A 51 -1.16 -18.32 26.20
C CYS A 51 -1.07 -17.75 24.77
N ALA A 52 -0.13 -18.24 23.94
CA ALA A 52 0.09 -17.75 22.59
C ALA A 52 -0.67 -18.57 21.53
N ARG A 53 -0.16 -19.77 21.19
CA ARG A 53 -0.76 -20.66 20.20
C ARG A 53 -0.53 -22.12 20.58
N GLY A 54 -1.51 -22.97 20.30
CA GLY A 54 -1.33 -24.43 20.34
C GLY A 54 -0.28 -24.88 19.33
N GLY A 55 0.42 -25.98 19.63
CA GLY A 55 1.48 -26.50 18.75
C GLY A 55 2.85 -25.85 18.88
N LEU A 56 3.03 -24.84 19.75
CA LEU A 56 4.35 -24.29 20.09
C LEU A 56 5.11 -25.20 21.06
N VAL A 57 4.40 -25.92 21.89
CA VAL A 57 4.95 -26.91 22.85
C VAL A 57 4.58 -28.29 22.38
N ASP A 58 5.53 -29.23 22.45
CA ASP A 58 5.27 -30.66 22.33
C ASP A 58 4.51 -31.13 23.60
N GLU A 59 3.19 -31.30 23.45
CA GLU A 59 2.29 -31.63 24.56
C GLU A 59 2.62 -33.00 25.20
N ILE A 60 3.08 -33.97 24.37
CA ILE A 60 3.48 -35.31 24.86
C ILE A 60 4.73 -35.19 25.68
N ALA A 61 5.74 -34.48 25.20
CA ALA A 61 6.99 -34.28 25.93
C ALA A 61 6.78 -33.43 27.19
N CYS A 62 5.90 -32.44 27.15
CA CYS A 62 5.55 -31.62 28.30
C CYS A 62 4.89 -32.45 29.39
N ARG A 63 3.92 -33.34 29.04
CA ARG A 63 3.29 -34.26 29.98
C ARG A 63 4.33 -35.16 30.67
N ALA A 64 5.20 -35.81 29.91
CA ALA A 64 6.24 -36.67 30.43
C ALA A 64 7.18 -35.93 31.39
N ALA A 65 7.52 -34.67 31.08
CA ALA A 65 8.36 -33.84 31.92
C ALA A 65 7.67 -33.40 33.23
N LEU A 66 6.36 -33.19 33.22
CA LEU A 66 5.56 -32.94 34.43
C LEU A 66 5.48 -34.19 35.30
N GLU A 67 5.22 -35.37 34.71
CA GLU A 67 5.14 -36.66 35.44
C GLU A 67 6.46 -37.05 36.10
N THR A 68 7.59 -36.77 35.44
CA THR A 68 8.93 -37.03 35.99
C THR A 68 9.41 -35.97 36.98
N GLY A 69 8.69 -34.87 37.12
CA GLY A 69 9.09 -33.72 37.95
C GLY A 69 10.30 -32.95 37.38
N HIS A 70 10.63 -33.11 36.09
CA HIS A 70 11.62 -32.27 35.44
C HIS A 70 11.08 -30.85 35.31
N LEU A 71 9.81 -30.68 34.88
CA LEU A 71 9.06 -29.44 34.96
C LEU A 71 8.28 -29.41 36.29
N ALA A 72 8.34 -28.28 36.99
CA ALA A 72 7.58 -28.08 38.23
C ALA A 72 6.11 -27.72 37.98
N GLY A 73 5.77 -27.26 36.79
CA GLY A 73 4.41 -26.94 36.41
C GLY A 73 4.31 -26.37 35.01
N ALA A 74 3.10 -26.35 34.49
CA ALA A 74 2.79 -25.74 33.22
C ALA A 74 1.40 -25.08 33.26
N ALA A 75 1.22 -23.98 32.47
CA ALA A 75 -0.06 -23.32 32.34
C ALA A 75 -0.35 -23.13 30.85
N PHE A 76 -1.52 -23.58 30.38
CA PHE A 76 -1.93 -23.59 29.01
C PHE A 76 -3.34 -22.99 28.86
N ASP A 77 -3.47 -21.95 28.02
CA ASP A 77 -4.75 -21.38 27.59
C ASP A 77 -5.07 -21.80 26.15
N VAL A 78 -4.13 -22.48 25.48
CA VAL A 78 -4.21 -22.85 24.04
C VAL A 78 -3.65 -24.27 23.85
N PHE A 79 -4.25 -25.04 22.93
CA PHE A 79 -3.91 -26.42 22.65
C PHE A 79 -3.75 -26.69 21.17
N THR A 80 -3.08 -27.78 20.80
CA THR A 80 -2.84 -28.17 19.40
C THR A 80 -4.15 -28.41 18.64
N VAL A 81 -5.18 -28.91 19.34
CA VAL A 81 -6.53 -29.10 18.78
C VAL A 81 -7.50 -28.26 19.61
N GLU A 82 -8.19 -27.34 18.96
CA GLU A 82 -9.22 -26.50 19.59
C GLU A 82 -10.57 -26.62 18.85
N PRO A 83 -11.70 -26.63 19.59
CA PRO A 83 -11.80 -26.61 21.05
C PRO A 83 -11.28 -27.89 21.69
N ALA A 84 -10.41 -27.73 22.71
CA ALA A 84 -9.82 -28.86 23.43
C ALA A 84 -10.85 -29.47 24.38
N LYS A 85 -11.57 -30.52 23.92
CA LYS A 85 -12.48 -31.31 24.76
C LYS A 85 -11.73 -32.41 25.50
N GLU A 86 -10.74 -33.00 24.86
CA GLU A 86 -9.84 -34.02 25.37
C GLU A 86 -8.41 -33.65 24.96
N ASN A 87 -7.49 -33.64 25.92
CA ASN A 87 -6.08 -33.38 25.65
C ASN A 87 -5.22 -34.20 26.60
N ILE A 88 -4.08 -34.68 26.08
CA ILE A 88 -3.14 -35.49 26.82
C ILE A 88 -2.63 -34.80 28.09
N LEU A 89 -2.60 -33.47 28.11
CA LEU A 89 -2.13 -32.68 29.25
C LEU A 89 -3.14 -32.61 30.40
N PHE A 90 -4.44 -32.79 30.19
CA PHE A 90 -5.47 -32.50 31.21
C PHE A 90 -5.33 -33.30 32.49
N GLU A 91 -4.74 -34.47 32.42
CA GLU A 91 -4.48 -35.30 33.61
C GLU A 91 -3.02 -35.20 34.14
N ALA A 92 -2.22 -34.31 33.55
CA ALA A 92 -0.84 -34.14 33.97
C ALA A 92 -0.76 -33.45 35.36
N PRO A 93 0.18 -33.85 36.22
CA PRO A 93 0.37 -33.20 37.51
C PRO A 93 0.86 -31.75 37.33
N ASN A 94 0.43 -30.86 38.21
CA ASN A 94 0.84 -29.45 38.21
C ASN A 94 0.57 -28.69 36.90
N LEU A 95 -0.47 -29.09 36.17
CA LEU A 95 -0.98 -28.37 35.02
C LEU A 95 -2.12 -27.42 35.43
N ILE A 96 -2.09 -26.22 34.93
CA ILE A 96 -3.23 -25.31 34.86
C ILE A 96 -3.68 -25.25 33.39
N ALA A 97 -4.89 -25.70 33.13
CA ALA A 97 -5.51 -25.61 31.81
C ALA A 97 -6.73 -24.69 31.88
N THR A 98 -6.80 -23.71 31.01
CA THR A 98 -7.95 -22.83 30.89
C THR A 98 -8.55 -22.98 29.50
N PRO A 99 -9.88 -22.78 29.30
CA PRO A 99 -10.40 -22.53 27.97
C PRO A 99 -9.82 -21.19 27.46
N PRO A 100 -9.70 -20.95 26.13
CA PRO A 100 -9.10 -19.71 25.62
C PRO A 100 -9.80 -18.47 26.18
N LEU A 101 -9.30 -17.93 27.28
CA LEU A 101 -9.93 -16.84 28.03
C LEU A 101 -9.53 -15.45 27.52
N GLY A 102 -8.37 -15.35 26.86
CA GLY A 102 -7.80 -14.06 26.46
C GLY A 102 -8.73 -13.19 25.59
N ALA A 103 -9.60 -13.80 24.78
CA ALA A 103 -10.57 -13.10 23.94
C ALA A 103 -12.04 -13.46 24.26
N ALA A 104 -12.29 -14.32 25.25
CA ALA A 104 -13.61 -14.88 25.53
C ALA A 104 -14.30 -14.26 26.75
N THR A 105 -13.66 -13.35 27.49
CA THR A 105 -14.29 -12.62 28.58
C THR A 105 -15.29 -11.59 28.02
N LEU A 106 -16.39 -11.34 28.74
CA LEU A 106 -17.38 -10.32 28.35
C LEU A 106 -16.70 -8.94 28.18
N GLU A 107 -15.80 -8.57 29.08
CA GLU A 107 -15.05 -7.33 29.04
C GLU A 107 -14.16 -7.25 27.77
N ALA A 108 -13.48 -8.32 27.38
CA ALA A 108 -12.66 -8.35 26.18
C ALA A 108 -13.51 -8.18 24.92
N GLN A 109 -14.67 -8.87 24.87
CA GLN A 109 -15.60 -8.75 23.74
C GLN A 109 -16.20 -7.34 23.60
N GLU A 110 -16.61 -6.72 24.70
CA GLU A 110 -17.10 -5.34 24.73
C GLU A 110 -16.02 -4.36 24.29
N ASN A 111 -14.80 -4.46 24.83
CA ASN A 111 -13.69 -3.59 24.47
C ASN A 111 -13.32 -3.70 22.98
N VAL A 112 -13.25 -4.92 22.44
CA VAL A 112 -12.97 -5.15 21.02
C VAL A 112 -14.08 -4.56 20.15
N ALA A 113 -15.36 -4.76 20.53
CA ALA A 113 -16.48 -4.21 19.78
C ALA A 113 -16.47 -2.67 19.76
N ILE A 114 -16.18 -2.03 20.89
CA ILE A 114 -16.06 -0.57 20.99
C ILE A 114 -14.87 -0.07 20.16
N GLN A 115 -13.71 -0.71 20.26
CA GLN A 115 -12.53 -0.32 19.49
C GLN A 115 -12.77 -0.43 17.98
N ILE A 116 -13.39 -1.51 17.51
CA ILE A 116 -13.69 -1.69 16.08
C ILE A 116 -14.70 -0.63 15.62
N ALA A 117 -15.75 -0.37 16.40
CA ALA A 117 -16.74 0.66 16.08
C ALA A 117 -16.07 2.04 15.98
N GLN A 118 -15.16 2.38 16.90
CA GLN A 118 -14.40 3.62 16.88
C GLN A 118 -13.50 3.72 15.64
N GLN A 119 -12.72 2.66 15.35
CA GLN A 119 -11.84 2.63 14.18
C GLN A 119 -12.62 2.75 12.87
N MET A 120 -13.77 2.09 12.75
CA MET A 120 -14.65 2.23 11.58
C MET A 120 -15.20 3.65 11.45
N SER A 121 -15.62 4.25 12.56
CA SER A 121 -16.10 5.64 12.59
C SER A 121 -14.99 6.61 12.17
N ASP A 122 -13.79 6.45 12.69
CA ASP A 122 -12.64 7.29 12.36
C ASP A 122 -12.28 7.15 10.87
N TYR A 123 -12.28 5.92 10.34
CA TYR A 123 -12.06 5.68 8.91
C TYR A 123 -13.10 6.37 8.02
N LEU A 124 -14.38 6.23 8.35
CA LEU A 124 -15.47 6.82 7.55
C LEU A 124 -15.47 8.36 7.61
N ASN A 125 -15.14 8.96 8.76
CA ASN A 125 -15.14 10.39 8.93
C ASN A 125 -13.86 11.08 8.43
N THR A 126 -12.70 10.49 8.67
CA THR A 126 -11.40 11.13 8.44
C THR A 126 -10.54 10.41 7.40
N GLY A 127 -10.80 9.13 7.13
CA GLY A 127 -9.94 8.26 6.35
C GLY A 127 -8.77 7.67 7.16
N ALA A 128 -8.77 7.81 8.50
CA ALA A 128 -7.77 7.22 9.36
C ALA A 128 -7.81 5.69 9.30
N VAL A 129 -6.64 5.06 9.21
CA VAL A 129 -6.49 3.61 9.22
C VAL A 129 -5.58 3.22 10.37
N VAL A 130 -6.13 2.64 11.43
CA VAL A 130 -5.39 2.24 12.62
C VAL A 130 -5.52 0.73 12.82
N ASN A 131 -4.41 0.08 13.14
CA ASN A 131 -4.34 -1.37 13.40
C ASN A 131 -4.75 -2.25 12.20
N ALA A 132 -4.66 -1.76 10.97
CA ALA A 132 -4.87 -2.59 9.79
C ALA A 132 -3.71 -3.58 9.60
N LEU A 133 -4.02 -4.83 9.25
CA LEU A 133 -2.99 -5.86 9.00
C LEU A 133 -2.30 -5.70 7.65
N ASN A 134 -2.96 -5.06 6.70
CA ASN A 134 -2.58 -5.04 5.29
C ASN A 134 -2.53 -3.62 4.71
N PHE A 135 -2.51 -2.62 5.57
CA PHE A 135 -2.37 -1.22 5.18
C PHE A 135 -1.56 -0.46 6.24
N PRO A 136 -0.74 0.53 5.86
CA PRO A 136 0.02 1.32 6.82
C PRO A 136 -0.92 2.12 7.73
N ASN A 137 -0.52 2.26 9.00
CA ASN A 137 -1.26 3.06 9.94
C ASN A 137 -1.24 4.54 9.52
N VAL A 138 -2.41 5.14 9.48
CA VAL A 138 -2.63 6.57 9.24
C VAL A 138 -3.54 7.07 10.36
N THR A 139 -3.02 7.90 11.22
CA THR A 139 -3.78 8.46 12.36
C THR A 139 -4.86 9.45 11.90
N ALA A 140 -5.81 9.76 12.77
CA ALA A 140 -6.87 10.74 12.48
C ALA A 140 -6.32 12.16 12.20
N ASP A 141 -5.17 12.51 12.79
CA ASP A 141 -4.50 13.79 12.56
C ASP A 141 -3.74 13.81 11.24
N GLU A 142 -3.17 12.68 10.82
CA GLU A 142 -2.43 12.55 9.57
C GLU A 142 -3.34 12.41 8.34
N ALA A 143 -4.49 11.77 8.48
CA ALA A 143 -5.40 11.47 7.36
C ALA A 143 -5.83 12.71 6.57
N PRO A 144 -6.22 13.84 7.19
CA PRO A 144 -6.55 15.08 6.48
C PRO A 144 -5.37 15.67 5.70
N ILE A 145 -4.15 15.52 6.24
CA ILE A 145 -2.91 15.99 5.59
C ILE A 145 -2.57 15.11 4.39
N LEU A 146 -2.71 13.79 4.52
CA LEU A 146 -2.38 12.80 3.48
C LEU A 146 -3.40 12.78 2.33
N LYS A 147 -4.67 13.05 2.61
CA LYS A 147 -5.77 12.95 1.63
C LYS A 147 -5.51 13.69 0.31
N PRO A 148 -5.05 14.95 0.27
CA PRO A 148 -4.75 15.63 -0.99
C PRO A 148 -3.59 14.99 -1.75
N TYR A 149 -2.57 14.50 -1.06
CA TYR A 149 -1.43 13.81 -1.68
C TYR A 149 -1.80 12.45 -2.25
N ILE A 150 -2.64 11.68 -1.53
CA ILE A 150 -3.20 10.42 -2.00
C ILE A 150 -4.00 10.66 -3.28
N LYS A 151 -4.86 11.70 -3.30
CA LYS A 151 -5.61 12.08 -4.49
C LYS A 151 -4.70 12.49 -5.65
N LEU A 152 -3.66 13.30 -5.40
CA LEU A 152 -2.68 13.67 -6.41
C LEU A 152 -1.97 12.44 -6.97
N ALA A 153 -1.49 11.54 -6.13
CA ALA A 153 -0.81 10.31 -6.55
C ALA A 153 -1.72 9.41 -7.41
N TYR A 154 -3.00 9.26 -7.03
CA TYR A 154 -4.00 8.53 -7.84
C TYR A 154 -4.17 9.16 -9.22
N LEU A 155 -4.37 10.47 -9.30
CA LEU A 155 -4.61 11.18 -10.56
C LEU A 155 -3.40 11.12 -11.49
N LEU A 156 -2.18 11.29 -10.97
CA LEU A 156 -0.94 11.11 -11.73
C LEU A 156 -0.79 9.67 -12.22
N GLY A 157 -1.09 8.70 -11.35
CA GLY A 157 -1.12 7.28 -11.70
C GLY A 157 -2.14 6.97 -12.79
N SER A 158 -3.35 7.49 -12.66
CA SER A 158 -4.44 7.32 -13.62
C SER A 158 -4.07 7.87 -15.00
N PHE A 159 -3.43 9.05 -15.06
CA PHE A 159 -2.88 9.56 -16.32
C PHE A 159 -1.92 8.56 -16.96
N LEU A 160 -0.92 8.10 -16.21
CA LEU A 160 0.07 7.15 -16.73
C LEU A 160 -0.54 5.83 -17.17
N GLY A 161 -1.50 5.30 -16.39
CA GLY A 161 -2.21 4.07 -16.73
C GLY A 161 -2.96 4.17 -18.04
N GLN A 162 -3.69 5.28 -18.25
CA GLN A 162 -4.49 5.50 -19.47
C GLN A 162 -3.62 5.75 -20.72
N VAL A 163 -2.44 6.37 -20.57
CA VAL A 163 -1.55 6.64 -21.71
C VAL A 163 -0.52 5.54 -21.97
N THR A 164 -0.49 4.47 -21.16
CA THR A 164 0.47 3.38 -21.31
C THR A 164 -0.23 2.11 -21.74
N GLN A 165 0.06 1.65 -22.95
CA GLN A 165 -0.47 0.40 -23.51
C GLN A 165 0.54 -0.74 -23.41
N GLU A 166 1.79 -0.43 -23.12
CA GLU A 166 2.89 -1.38 -23.00
C GLU A 166 2.94 -1.99 -21.59
N GLY A 167 3.53 -3.18 -21.47
CA GLY A 167 3.74 -3.83 -20.18
C GLY A 167 4.69 -3.03 -19.28
N VAL A 168 4.22 -2.66 -18.10
CA VAL A 168 5.00 -1.92 -17.10
C VAL A 168 5.93 -2.88 -16.37
N THR A 169 7.21 -2.54 -16.25
CA THR A 169 8.24 -3.32 -15.57
C THR A 169 8.69 -2.72 -14.24
N SER A 170 8.62 -1.41 -14.09
CA SER A 170 8.90 -0.74 -12.81
C SER A 170 8.12 0.56 -12.66
N ILE A 171 7.80 0.90 -11.42
CA ILE A 171 7.14 2.13 -11.02
C ILE A 171 7.99 2.79 -9.94
N LYS A 172 8.25 4.08 -10.12
CA LYS A 172 9.03 4.88 -9.18
C LYS A 172 8.22 6.09 -8.76
N LEU A 173 8.13 6.30 -7.45
CA LEU A 173 7.56 7.47 -6.81
C LEU A 173 8.71 8.35 -6.28
N GLU A 174 8.76 9.61 -6.68
CA GLU A 174 9.73 10.57 -6.18
C GLU A 174 9.00 11.72 -5.50
N LEU A 175 9.39 12.05 -4.27
CA LEU A 175 8.75 13.04 -3.42
C LEU A 175 9.76 14.14 -3.07
N ASP A 176 9.44 15.38 -3.43
CA ASP A 176 10.26 16.55 -3.15
C ASP A 176 9.49 17.59 -2.32
N GLY A 177 10.22 18.45 -1.61
CA GLY A 177 9.68 19.50 -0.76
C GLY A 177 8.86 18.93 0.41
N LYS A 178 7.69 19.50 0.73
CA LYS A 178 6.84 19.03 1.83
C LYS A 178 6.38 17.58 1.66
N ALA A 179 6.32 17.07 0.43
CA ALA A 179 5.94 15.69 0.16
C ALA A 179 6.98 14.67 0.68
N SER A 180 8.25 15.06 0.83
CA SER A 180 9.30 14.16 1.33
C SER A 180 9.09 13.73 2.79
N ASN A 181 8.37 14.54 3.57
CA ASN A 181 8.10 14.29 4.99
C ASN A 181 6.84 13.43 5.23
N ILE A 182 6.15 13.01 4.17
CA ILE A 182 4.90 12.28 4.26
C ILE A 182 5.16 10.76 4.14
N GLN A 183 4.25 9.96 4.70
CA GLN A 183 4.27 8.51 4.49
C GLN A 183 4.05 8.20 3.01
N ASP A 184 5.00 7.50 2.40
CA ASP A 184 4.99 7.20 0.96
C ASP A 184 4.14 5.97 0.57
N MET A 185 3.96 5.02 1.48
CA MET A 185 3.18 3.80 1.18
C MET A 185 1.73 4.08 0.76
N PRO A 186 0.96 4.95 1.43
CA PRO A 186 -0.39 5.29 0.97
C PRO A 186 -0.41 5.97 -0.41
N LEU A 187 0.61 6.80 -0.71
CA LEU A 187 0.76 7.47 -1.99
C LEU A 187 1.09 6.46 -3.10
N MET A 188 2.04 5.56 -2.84
CA MET A 188 2.40 4.49 -3.77
C MET A 188 1.20 3.59 -4.05
N ALA A 189 0.47 3.15 -3.02
CA ALA A 189 -0.72 2.33 -3.18
C ALA A 189 -1.77 3.00 -4.09
N SER A 190 -2.02 4.28 -3.86
CA SER A 190 -2.98 5.06 -4.64
C SER A 190 -2.52 5.30 -6.08
N ALA A 191 -1.23 5.58 -6.30
CA ALA A 191 -0.64 5.67 -7.63
C ALA A 191 -0.78 4.35 -8.40
N LEU A 192 -0.52 3.22 -7.74
CA LEU A 192 -0.70 1.88 -8.31
C LEU A 192 -2.14 1.61 -8.73
N VAL A 193 -3.12 2.00 -7.91
CA VAL A 193 -4.54 1.89 -8.30
C VAL A 193 -4.76 2.62 -9.62
N GLY A 194 -4.37 3.90 -9.70
CA GLY A 194 -4.56 4.68 -10.93
C GLY A 194 -3.86 4.08 -12.14
N ILE A 195 -2.62 3.55 -11.98
CA ILE A 195 -1.87 2.94 -13.08
C ILE A 195 -2.49 1.62 -13.55
N LEU A 196 -2.97 0.80 -12.64
CA LEU A 196 -3.40 -0.58 -12.93
C LEU A 196 -4.90 -0.70 -13.22
N GLU A 197 -5.72 0.24 -12.78
CA GLU A 197 -7.17 0.24 -12.95
C GLU A 197 -7.62 0.04 -14.43
N PRO A 198 -6.99 0.66 -15.46
CA PRO A 198 -7.37 0.43 -16.85
C PRO A 198 -7.23 -1.03 -17.31
N THR A 199 -6.40 -1.82 -16.61
CA THR A 199 -6.13 -3.23 -16.94
C THR A 199 -6.68 -4.21 -15.91
N SER A 200 -7.26 -3.74 -14.80
CA SER A 200 -7.75 -4.59 -13.72
C SER A 200 -8.74 -3.84 -12.82
N ALA A 201 -10.03 -4.07 -13.03
CA ALA A 201 -11.10 -3.44 -12.25
C ALA A 201 -11.14 -3.85 -10.75
N ALA A 202 -10.39 -4.88 -10.34
CA ALA A 202 -10.38 -5.38 -8.97
C ALA A 202 -9.25 -4.76 -8.10
N VAL A 203 -8.45 -3.84 -8.65
CA VAL A 203 -7.35 -3.20 -7.92
C VAL A 203 -7.88 -2.12 -6.98
N ASN A 204 -7.38 -2.13 -5.76
CA ASN A 204 -7.67 -1.14 -4.73
C ASN A 204 -6.41 -0.84 -3.91
N ASN A 205 -6.47 0.14 -3.00
CA ASN A 205 -5.31 0.57 -2.21
C ASN A 205 -4.69 -0.56 -1.34
N ILE A 206 -5.46 -1.58 -0.99
CA ILE A 206 -4.99 -2.69 -0.14
C ILE A 206 -4.22 -3.72 -0.96
N ASN A 207 -4.74 -4.09 -2.15
CA ASN A 207 -4.16 -5.16 -2.95
C ASN A 207 -3.21 -4.69 -4.06
N SER A 208 -3.11 -3.38 -4.31
CA SER A 208 -2.35 -2.82 -5.45
C SER A 208 -0.88 -3.26 -5.47
N ALA A 209 -0.22 -3.29 -4.32
CA ALA A 209 1.18 -3.74 -4.21
C ALA A 209 1.32 -5.24 -4.52
N SER A 210 0.40 -6.08 -4.04
CA SER A 210 0.38 -7.52 -4.34
C SER A 210 0.10 -7.80 -5.82
N VAL A 211 -0.81 -7.03 -6.43
CA VAL A 211 -1.09 -7.11 -7.88
C VAL A 211 0.13 -6.69 -8.69
N ALA A 212 0.81 -5.62 -8.31
CA ALA A 212 2.05 -5.18 -8.95
C ALA A 212 3.14 -6.28 -8.85
N ALA A 213 3.34 -6.86 -7.66
CA ALA A 213 4.29 -7.94 -7.44
C ALA A 213 3.97 -9.18 -8.28
N SER A 214 2.70 -9.60 -8.36
CA SER A 214 2.28 -10.75 -9.18
C SER A 214 2.51 -10.55 -10.69
N ARG A 215 2.55 -9.29 -11.14
CA ARG A 215 2.88 -8.90 -12.52
C ARG A 215 4.38 -8.67 -12.75
N GLY A 216 5.23 -8.90 -11.75
CA GLY A 216 6.67 -8.67 -11.84
C GLY A 216 7.07 -7.19 -11.91
N ILE A 217 6.23 -6.28 -11.43
CA ILE A 217 6.49 -4.85 -11.45
C ILE A 217 7.34 -4.47 -10.22
N ASN A 218 8.52 -3.91 -10.45
CA ASN A 218 9.38 -3.42 -9.38
C ASN A 218 8.92 -2.04 -8.89
N LEU A 219 8.78 -1.88 -7.57
CA LEU A 219 8.37 -0.63 -6.94
C LEU A 219 9.55 0.02 -6.22
N SER A 220 9.67 1.34 -6.32
CA SER A 220 10.66 2.11 -5.58
C SER A 220 10.14 3.50 -5.22
N THR A 221 10.53 3.98 -4.04
CA THR A 221 10.27 5.36 -3.59
C THR A 221 11.58 6.07 -3.31
N ILE A 222 11.68 7.33 -3.73
CA ILE A 222 12.81 8.21 -3.43
C ILE A 222 12.25 9.49 -2.81
N LYS A 223 12.81 9.91 -1.68
CA LYS A 223 12.51 11.16 -1.00
C LYS A 223 13.70 12.09 -1.09
N HIS A 224 13.48 13.32 -1.53
CA HIS A 224 14.52 14.32 -1.65
C HIS A 224 14.22 15.52 -0.74
N GLU A 225 15.16 15.87 0.12
CA GLU A 225 15.10 17.08 0.96
C GLU A 225 15.65 18.32 0.24
N ARG A 226 15.56 18.36 -1.07
CA ARG A 226 16.04 19.51 -1.87
C ARG A 226 14.96 20.56 -2.03
N ARG A 227 15.37 21.79 -2.22
CA ARG A 227 14.47 22.86 -2.66
C ARG A 227 14.00 22.57 -4.09
N CYS A 228 12.72 22.69 -4.33
CA CYS A 228 12.13 22.62 -5.65
C CYS A 228 11.30 23.89 -5.91
N ASP A 229 10.92 24.11 -7.14
CA ASP A 229 10.16 25.31 -7.56
C ASP A 229 8.75 25.36 -6.94
N TYR A 230 8.27 24.24 -6.43
CA TYR A 230 6.98 24.08 -5.76
C TYR A 230 7.17 23.68 -4.31
N GLU A 231 6.29 24.10 -3.41
CA GLU A 231 6.33 23.66 -2.00
C GLU A 231 6.23 22.14 -1.86
N THR A 232 5.56 21.50 -2.79
CA THR A 232 5.28 20.07 -2.86
C THR A 232 5.47 19.62 -4.31
N LEU A 233 6.19 18.54 -4.53
CA LEU A 233 6.30 17.93 -5.84
C LEU A 233 6.22 16.40 -5.72
N VAL A 234 5.32 15.82 -6.49
CA VAL A 234 5.16 14.37 -6.61
C VAL A 234 5.45 14.00 -8.06
N LYS A 235 6.43 13.13 -8.28
CA LYS A 235 6.76 12.60 -9.59
C LYS A 235 6.52 11.11 -9.62
N ILE A 236 5.82 10.64 -10.63
CA ILE A 236 5.65 9.21 -10.91
C ILE A 236 6.31 8.90 -12.24
N SER A 237 7.14 7.87 -12.23
CA SER A 237 7.79 7.33 -13.43
C SER A 237 7.41 5.87 -13.59
N ILE A 238 7.06 5.48 -14.80
CA ILE A 238 6.85 4.09 -15.18
C ILE A 238 7.83 3.70 -16.27
N ARG A 239 8.50 2.56 -16.11
CA ARG A 239 9.35 1.98 -17.14
C ARG A 239 8.62 0.85 -17.85
N HIS A 240 8.74 0.79 -19.14
CA HIS A 240 8.22 -0.25 -20.01
C HIS A 240 9.25 -0.59 -21.10
N GLU A 241 9.02 -1.62 -21.90
CA GLU A 241 10.01 -2.10 -22.89
C GLU A 241 10.51 -1.04 -23.87
N LYS A 242 9.68 -0.04 -24.18
CA LYS A 242 10.01 1.02 -25.15
C LYS A 242 10.58 2.30 -24.50
N GLY A 243 10.81 2.30 -23.18
CA GLY A 243 11.36 3.46 -22.49
C GLY A 243 10.68 3.79 -21.15
N GLU A 244 10.66 5.06 -20.82
CA GLU A 244 10.11 5.58 -19.56
C GLU A 244 9.06 6.65 -19.84
N ARG A 245 8.00 6.68 -19.03
CA ARG A 245 7.03 7.79 -18.98
C ARG A 245 7.01 8.41 -17.61
N THR A 246 6.97 9.73 -17.58
CA THR A 246 7.00 10.50 -16.34
C THR A 246 5.92 11.57 -16.32
N ILE A 247 5.36 11.80 -15.15
CA ILE A 247 4.46 12.92 -14.88
C ILE A 247 4.81 13.50 -13.50
N LEU A 248 4.73 14.81 -13.39
CA LEU A 248 4.94 15.55 -12.17
C LEU A 248 3.70 16.36 -11.84
N GLY A 249 3.33 16.36 -10.57
CA GLY A 249 2.23 17.16 -10.07
C GLY A 249 2.54 17.80 -8.73
N THR A 250 1.75 18.81 -8.39
CA THR A 250 1.85 19.59 -7.15
C THR A 250 0.48 19.81 -6.55
N LEU A 251 0.46 20.33 -5.33
CA LEU A 251 -0.74 20.83 -4.66
C LEU A 251 -0.66 22.35 -4.57
N ILE A 252 -1.69 23.05 -5.05
CA ILE A 252 -1.79 24.50 -5.01
C ILE A 252 -3.06 24.97 -4.27
N ALA A 253 -3.09 26.20 -3.83
CA ALA A 253 -4.28 26.94 -3.37
C ALA A 253 -5.26 26.07 -2.54
N GLY A 254 -4.83 25.56 -1.37
CA GLY A 254 -5.68 24.75 -0.51
C GLY A 254 -5.80 23.29 -0.93
N ASN A 255 -4.70 22.70 -1.33
CA ASN A 255 -4.57 21.27 -1.64
C ASN A 255 -5.24 20.81 -2.95
N LYS A 256 -5.33 21.69 -3.95
CA LYS A 256 -5.83 21.32 -5.28
C LYS A 256 -4.72 20.65 -6.11
N PRO A 257 -4.92 19.43 -6.63
CA PRO A 257 -3.96 18.76 -7.50
C PRO A 257 -3.77 19.51 -8.83
N ARG A 258 -2.51 19.61 -9.28
CA ARG A 258 -2.11 20.20 -10.57
C ARG A 258 -1.05 19.35 -11.23
N ILE A 259 -1.15 19.18 -12.53
CA ILE A 259 -0.04 18.70 -13.37
C ILE A 259 0.90 19.87 -13.61
N VAL A 260 2.20 19.65 -13.52
CA VAL A 260 3.22 20.69 -13.77
C VAL A 260 4.26 20.28 -14.82
N ASN A 261 4.36 18.99 -15.12
CA ASN A 261 5.28 18.50 -16.14
C ASN A 261 4.84 17.13 -16.65
N ILE A 262 4.93 16.91 -17.95
CA ILE A 262 4.71 15.59 -18.58
C ILE A 262 5.91 15.31 -19.48
N GLN A 263 6.60 14.19 -19.28
CA GLN A 263 7.73 13.74 -20.12
C GLN A 263 8.87 14.78 -20.22
N GLY A 264 9.09 15.54 -19.14
CA GLY A 264 10.11 16.60 -19.13
C GLY A 264 9.69 17.90 -19.81
N ILE A 265 8.44 18.01 -20.29
CA ILE A 265 7.88 19.23 -20.87
C ILE A 265 7.05 19.94 -19.80
N PRO A 266 7.38 21.19 -19.45
CA PRO A 266 6.57 22.01 -18.53
C PRO A 266 5.17 22.25 -19.12
N ILE A 267 4.15 21.97 -18.34
CA ILE A 267 2.75 22.20 -18.67
C ILE A 267 1.94 22.29 -17.39
N GLU A 268 1.15 23.33 -17.22
CA GLU A 268 0.28 23.48 -16.06
C GLU A 268 -1.16 23.21 -16.45
N SER A 269 -1.77 22.22 -15.77
CA SER A 269 -3.17 21.87 -16.01
C SER A 269 -3.81 21.26 -14.76
N ASP A 270 -5.12 21.37 -14.68
CA ASP A 270 -5.97 20.57 -13.80
C ASP A 270 -6.04 19.11 -14.27
N PHE A 271 -6.81 18.31 -13.57
CA PHE A 271 -7.21 16.96 -13.98
C PHE A 271 -8.69 17.02 -14.43
N PRO A 272 -8.97 17.38 -15.66
CA PRO A 272 -10.33 17.54 -16.15
C PRO A 272 -11.03 16.19 -16.34
N LYS A 273 -12.36 16.19 -16.19
CA LYS A 273 -13.15 14.96 -16.31
C LYS A 273 -12.95 14.27 -17.67
N ASN A 274 -12.97 15.03 -18.77
CA ASN A 274 -12.71 14.52 -20.11
C ASN A 274 -11.62 15.36 -20.76
N ALA A 275 -10.58 14.73 -21.26
CA ALA A 275 -9.51 15.42 -21.94
C ALA A 275 -8.90 14.60 -23.08
N LEU A 276 -8.25 15.32 -23.98
CA LEU A 276 -7.34 14.76 -24.98
C LEU A 276 -5.91 15.07 -24.54
N TYR A 277 -5.11 14.04 -24.45
CA TYR A 277 -3.66 14.16 -24.35
C TYR A 277 -3.04 13.94 -25.71
N LEU A 278 -2.32 14.95 -26.21
CA LEU A 278 -1.66 14.90 -27.52
C LEU A 278 -0.16 15.12 -27.36
N ARG A 279 0.61 14.38 -28.16
CA ARG A 279 2.00 14.72 -28.49
C ARG A 279 2.01 15.16 -29.94
N ASN A 280 2.55 16.32 -30.17
CA ASN A 280 2.57 16.93 -31.51
C ASN A 280 3.92 17.61 -31.79
N TYR A 281 4.15 17.93 -33.05
CA TYR A 281 5.28 18.78 -33.42
C TYR A 281 4.83 20.27 -33.37
N ASP A 282 5.67 21.10 -32.75
CA ASP A 282 5.41 22.55 -32.62
C ASP A 282 5.52 23.25 -33.99
N LYS A 283 4.44 23.16 -34.77
CA LYS A 283 4.33 23.74 -36.08
C LYS A 283 3.07 24.61 -36.20
N PRO A 284 3.13 25.72 -36.97
CA PRO A 284 1.96 26.49 -37.24
C PRO A 284 0.84 25.65 -37.87
N GLY A 285 -0.42 25.97 -37.51
CA GLY A 285 -1.61 25.30 -38.00
C GLY A 285 -2.18 24.24 -37.06
N PHE A 286 -1.39 23.63 -36.17
CA PHE A 286 -1.84 22.55 -35.28
C PHE A 286 -3.12 22.88 -34.48
N ILE A 287 -3.16 24.06 -33.84
CA ILE A 287 -4.33 24.46 -33.03
C ILE A 287 -5.55 24.65 -33.89
N GLY A 288 -5.37 25.22 -35.10
CA GLY A 288 -6.46 25.42 -36.06
C GLY A 288 -7.03 24.10 -36.59
N ASP A 289 -6.14 23.17 -36.96
CA ASP A 289 -6.54 21.85 -37.49
C ASP A 289 -7.27 21.03 -36.38
N LEU A 290 -6.74 21.04 -35.16
CA LEU A 290 -7.38 20.38 -34.03
C LEU A 290 -8.73 21.00 -33.68
N GLY A 291 -8.81 22.34 -33.63
CA GLY A 291 -10.07 23.07 -33.41
C GLY A 291 -11.13 22.77 -34.45
N ASN A 292 -10.73 22.71 -35.73
CA ASN A 292 -11.64 22.34 -36.84
C ASN A 292 -12.11 20.87 -36.70
N ALA A 293 -11.21 19.95 -36.37
CA ALA A 293 -11.57 18.54 -36.20
C ALA A 293 -12.58 18.37 -35.07
N LEU A 294 -12.36 18.98 -33.89
CA LEU A 294 -13.29 18.94 -32.77
C LEU A 294 -14.60 19.67 -33.05
N GLY A 295 -14.53 20.87 -33.60
CA GLY A 295 -15.71 21.68 -33.93
C GLY A 295 -16.63 21.02 -34.96
N SER A 296 -16.07 20.32 -35.98
CA SER A 296 -16.85 19.55 -36.96
C SER A 296 -17.67 18.43 -36.34
N GLN A 297 -17.19 17.88 -35.21
CA GLN A 297 -17.86 16.86 -34.42
C GLN A 297 -18.73 17.46 -33.31
N LYS A 298 -18.88 18.78 -33.24
CA LYS A 298 -19.63 19.53 -32.21
C LYS A 298 -19.09 19.32 -30.80
N ILE A 299 -17.78 19.14 -30.66
CA ILE A 299 -17.10 19.04 -29.39
C ILE A 299 -16.61 20.41 -28.97
N ASN A 300 -17.01 20.82 -27.77
CA ASN A 300 -16.57 22.09 -27.20
C ASN A 300 -15.24 21.93 -26.47
N ILE A 301 -14.32 22.87 -26.69
CA ILE A 301 -13.05 22.96 -25.96
C ILE A 301 -13.27 23.89 -24.76
N ALA A 302 -13.17 23.32 -23.54
CA ALA A 302 -13.31 24.07 -22.29
C ALA A 302 -11.98 24.73 -21.88
N SER A 303 -10.85 24.03 -22.01
CA SER A 303 -9.53 24.59 -21.78
C SER A 303 -8.49 23.97 -22.72
N PHE A 304 -7.41 24.71 -22.97
CA PHE A 304 -6.34 24.29 -23.87
C PHE A 304 -4.98 24.63 -23.25
N HIS A 305 -4.24 23.61 -22.83
CA HIS A 305 -2.91 23.74 -22.25
C HIS A 305 -1.89 23.19 -23.23
N LEU A 306 -0.89 24.00 -23.58
CA LEU A 306 0.17 23.63 -24.51
C LEU A 306 1.53 23.85 -23.85
N GLY A 307 2.33 22.80 -23.80
CA GLY A 307 3.72 22.86 -23.39
C GLY A 307 4.65 22.46 -24.53
N ARG A 308 5.85 23.02 -24.58
CA ARG A 308 6.90 22.63 -25.54
C ARG A 308 8.26 22.64 -24.87
N ARG A 309 9.15 21.79 -25.36
CA ARG A 309 10.54 21.79 -24.90
C ARG A 309 11.33 22.89 -25.62
N ASP A 310 11.28 22.87 -26.94
CA ASP A 310 12.02 23.79 -27.82
C ASP A 310 11.12 24.25 -28.94
N VAL A 311 11.43 25.43 -29.54
CA VAL A 311 10.70 25.97 -30.71
C VAL A 311 10.87 25.01 -31.89
N GLY A 312 9.74 24.58 -32.46
CA GLY A 312 9.71 23.64 -33.61
C GLY A 312 9.94 22.18 -33.23
N GLY A 313 10.17 21.88 -31.95
CA GLY A 313 10.41 20.53 -31.42
C GLY A 313 9.13 19.78 -31.05
N GLU A 314 9.27 18.84 -30.10
CA GLU A 314 8.13 18.14 -29.52
C GLU A 314 7.34 19.06 -28.60
N ALA A 315 6.03 18.98 -28.71
CA ALA A 315 5.06 19.67 -27.89
C ALA A 315 4.02 18.69 -27.31
N ILE A 316 3.39 19.10 -26.24
CA ILE A 316 2.29 18.37 -25.59
C ILE A 316 1.10 19.31 -25.48
N ALA A 317 -0.07 18.84 -25.86
CA ALA A 317 -1.33 19.52 -25.58
C ALA A 317 -2.19 18.66 -24.65
N LEU A 318 -2.77 19.30 -23.64
CA LEU A 318 -3.83 18.74 -22.81
C LEU A 318 -5.06 19.61 -23.03
N VAL A 319 -6.08 19.04 -23.63
CA VAL A 319 -7.29 19.75 -24.11
C VAL A 319 -8.49 19.21 -23.38
N GLU A 320 -9.06 20.02 -22.51
CA GLU A 320 -10.31 19.70 -21.83
C GLU A 320 -11.48 19.88 -22.77
N VAL A 321 -12.39 18.92 -22.77
CA VAL A 321 -13.60 18.94 -23.61
C VAL A 321 -14.82 18.59 -22.76
N ASP A 322 -15.98 19.13 -23.18
CA ASP A 322 -17.23 18.90 -22.45
C ASP A 322 -17.78 17.48 -22.69
N GLU A 323 -17.58 16.96 -23.89
CA GLU A 323 -18.12 15.68 -24.32
C GLU A 323 -17.14 14.52 -24.14
N VAL A 324 -17.66 13.31 -24.06
CA VAL A 324 -16.85 12.08 -24.05
C VAL A 324 -16.31 11.81 -25.46
N ILE A 325 -15.01 11.69 -25.58
CA ILE A 325 -14.33 11.42 -26.85
C ILE A 325 -14.38 9.93 -27.17
N ASN A 326 -14.92 9.57 -28.31
CA ASN A 326 -14.96 8.20 -28.82
C ASN A 326 -13.75 7.87 -29.72
N ASP A 327 -13.52 6.59 -30.01
CA ASP A 327 -12.38 6.10 -30.80
C ASP A 327 -12.36 6.66 -32.23
N LYS A 328 -13.51 6.98 -32.82
CA LYS A 328 -13.59 7.60 -34.17
C LYS A 328 -12.93 8.97 -34.17
N ILE A 329 -13.24 9.79 -33.18
CA ILE A 329 -12.67 11.13 -33.03
C ILE A 329 -11.18 11.06 -32.75
N VAL A 330 -10.76 10.13 -31.87
CA VAL A 330 -9.34 9.86 -31.61
C VAL A 330 -8.60 9.49 -32.89
N SER A 331 -9.20 8.64 -33.74
CA SER A 331 -8.63 8.24 -35.02
C SER A 331 -8.53 9.39 -36.01
N GLU A 332 -9.52 10.26 -36.06
CA GLU A 332 -9.54 11.47 -36.91
C GLU A 332 -8.42 12.45 -36.50
N ILE A 333 -8.32 12.75 -35.19
CA ILE A 333 -7.26 13.61 -34.64
C ILE A 333 -5.88 13.01 -34.89
N LYS A 334 -5.73 11.68 -34.75
CA LYS A 334 -4.48 10.99 -35.02
C LYS A 334 -4.00 11.12 -36.47
N SER A 335 -4.91 11.34 -37.38
CA SER A 335 -4.57 11.53 -38.83
C SER A 335 -4.06 12.94 -39.16
N LEU A 336 -4.14 13.91 -38.24
CA LEU A 336 -3.61 15.25 -38.43
C LEU A 336 -2.07 15.21 -38.56
N PRO A 337 -1.49 15.94 -39.53
CA PRO A 337 -0.08 15.83 -39.91
C PRO A 337 0.90 16.13 -38.77
N GLN A 338 0.50 16.99 -37.83
CA GLN A 338 1.34 17.40 -36.70
C GLN A 338 1.23 16.49 -35.50
N VAL A 339 0.26 15.55 -35.46
CA VAL A 339 -0.03 14.69 -34.29
C VAL A 339 0.81 13.43 -34.34
N ALA A 340 1.71 13.27 -33.38
CA ALA A 340 2.49 12.04 -33.19
C ALA A 340 1.72 11.01 -32.37
N ARG A 341 0.92 11.47 -31.40
CA ARG A 341 0.13 10.60 -30.51
C ARG A 341 -1.09 11.35 -29.98
N VAL A 342 -2.19 10.64 -29.82
CA VAL A 342 -3.40 11.12 -29.13
C VAL A 342 -3.97 10.01 -28.26
N ASN A 343 -4.40 10.38 -27.06
CA ASN A 343 -5.14 9.54 -26.13
C ASN A 343 -6.33 10.33 -25.60
N SER A 344 -7.50 9.71 -25.54
CA SER A 344 -8.59 10.19 -24.69
C SER A 344 -8.31 9.77 -23.26
N ILE A 345 -8.40 10.70 -22.32
CA ILE A 345 -8.18 10.46 -20.89
C ILE A 345 -9.38 10.99 -20.11
N CYS A 346 -9.71 10.28 -19.03
CA CYS A 346 -10.83 10.62 -18.16
C CYS A 346 -10.36 10.57 -16.70
N PHE A 347 -10.63 11.62 -15.93
CA PHE A 347 -10.38 11.62 -14.48
C PHE A 347 -11.72 11.62 -13.72
N GLN A 348 -11.77 10.81 -12.66
CA GLN A 348 -12.94 10.66 -11.79
C GLN A 348 -12.80 11.46 -10.49
#